data_e8cc3fead184dd18efd7d9d802f16a14
#
_entry.id   e8cc3fead184dd18efd7d9d802f16a14
#
_cell.length_a   1.000
_cell.length_b   1.000
_cell.length_c   1.000
_cell.angle_alpha   90.00
_cell.angle_beta   90.00
_cell.angle_gamma   90.00
#
_symmetry.space_group_name_H-M   'P 1'
#
loop_
_entity.id
_entity.type
_entity.pdbx_description
1 polymer ?
#
loop_
_entity_poly.entity_id
_entity_poly.type
_entity_poly.pdbx_seq_one_letter_code
_entity_poly.pdbx_strand_id
1 'polypeptide(L)'
;MLISFEGLDNCGKTTIVGKLKKYYDGLNILTDFTREFETNIGREIKEMSKAGVLDPVLKTYLFAADRYIRTKIYEEDYNSKIILFARYYQSALAYRMAENIDKNWVKNINRIFREPDMIFYIDITPQESIRRNTDTKFNIIETEEYLQKVRNRSG
;
A
#
# COMPACT_ATOMS: atom_id res chain seq x y z
N MET A 1 -17.65 -1.82 4.12
CA MET A 1 -16.99 -2.44 2.93
C MET A 1 -15.53 -1.97 2.89
N LEU A 2 -14.58 -2.87 2.60
CA LEU A 2 -13.15 -2.56 2.43
C LEU A 2 -12.75 -2.71 0.97
N ILE A 3 -12.22 -1.64 0.37
CA ILE A 3 -11.73 -1.63 -1.01
C ILE A 3 -10.26 -1.27 -1.02
N SER A 4 -9.40 -2.09 -1.62
CA SER A 4 -7.98 -1.78 -1.77
C SER A 4 -7.62 -1.36 -3.18
N PHE A 5 -6.68 -0.43 -3.28
CA PHE A 5 -6.09 0.05 -4.53
C PHE A 5 -4.59 -0.27 -4.52
N GLU A 6 -4.22 -1.14 -5.42
CA GLU A 6 -2.88 -1.71 -5.54
C GLU A 6 -2.17 -1.22 -6.81
N GLY A 7 -0.89 -1.42 -6.92
CA GLY A 7 -0.07 -1.05 -8.06
C GLY A 7 1.26 -0.43 -7.66
N LEU A 8 2.12 -0.17 -8.64
CA LEU A 8 3.45 0.41 -8.45
C LEU A 8 3.39 1.79 -7.77
N ASP A 9 4.53 2.25 -7.27
CA ASP A 9 4.61 3.63 -6.77
C ASP A 9 4.28 4.61 -7.89
N ASN A 10 3.73 5.77 -7.52
CA ASN A 10 3.32 6.83 -8.45
C ASN A 10 2.27 6.43 -9.51
N CYS A 11 1.60 5.25 -9.39
CA CYS A 11 0.53 4.87 -10.32
C CYS A 11 -0.77 5.65 -10.14
N GLY A 12 -0.88 6.50 -9.11
CA GLY A 12 -2.03 7.38 -8.90
C GLY A 12 -3.06 6.89 -7.87
N LYS A 13 -2.76 5.85 -7.09
CA LYS A 13 -3.67 5.31 -6.04
C LYS A 13 -4.28 6.39 -5.17
N THR A 14 -3.46 7.20 -4.52
CA THR A 14 -3.91 8.26 -3.61
C THR A 14 -4.81 9.28 -4.31
N THR A 15 -4.49 9.62 -5.56
CA THR A 15 -5.29 10.55 -6.36
C THR A 15 -6.68 9.97 -6.68
N ILE A 16 -6.72 8.69 -7.09
CA ILE A 16 -7.98 8.01 -7.42
C ILE A 16 -8.84 7.86 -6.16
N VAL A 17 -8.25 7.39 -5.07
CA VAL A 17 -8.95 7.22 -3.78
C VAL A 17 -9.52 8.55 -3.28
N GLY A 18 -8.74 9.64 -3.35
CA GLY A 18 -9.21 10.97 -2.96
C GLY A 18 -10.36 11.49 -3.84
N LYS A 19 -10.34 11.20 -5.15
CA LYS A 19 -11.46 11.54 -6.05
C LYS A 19 -12.71 10.71 -5.76
N LEU A 20 -12.55 9.42 -5.51
CA LEU A 20 -13.66 8.54 -5.15
C LEU A 20 -14.31 8.94 -3.83
N LYS A 21 -13.50 9.28 -2.82
CA LYS A 21 -14.05 9.79 -1.56
C LYS A 21 -14.91 11.03 -1.81
N LYS A 22 -14.41 12.01 -2.53
CA LYS A 22 -15.19 13.22 -2.86
C LYS A 22 -16.49 12.91 -3.62
N TYR A 23 -16.44 11.95 -4.54
CA TYR A 23 -17.61 11.52 -5.31
C TYR A 23 -18.67 10.88 -4.40
N TYR A 24 -18.28 9.96 -3.53
CA TYR A 24 -19.17 9.30 -2.60
C TYR A 24 -19.73 10.25 -1.54
N ASP A 25 -18.89 11.16 -1.02
CA ASP A 25 -19.35 12.24 -0.10
C ASP A 25 -20.46 13.08 -0.76
N GLY A 26 -20.31 13.41 -2.05
CA GLY A 26 -21.34 14.12 -2.84
C GLY A 26 -22.64 13.34 -3.01
N LEU A 27 -22.61 12.02 -2.84
CA LEU A 27 -23.80 11.15 -2.87
C LEU A 27 -24.32 10.83 -1.45
N ASN A 28 -23.78 11.45 -0.41
CA ASN A 28 -24.06 11.16 1.00
C ASN A 28 -23.75 9.69 1.40
N ILE A 29 -22.80 9.06 0.73
CA ILE A 29 -22.31 7.71 1.08
C ILE A 29 -21.12 7.88 2.03
N LEU A 30 -21.25 7.36 3.25
CA LEU A 30 -20.18 7.43 4.25
C LEU A 30 -18.93 6.71 3.75
N THR A 31 -17.85 7.45 3.58
CA THR A 31 -16.61 6.94 3.01
C THR A 31 -15.41 7.54 3.74
N ASP A 32 -14.48 6.69 4.13
CA ASP A 32 -13.17 7.08 4.65
C ASP A 32 -12.05 6.51 3.78
N PHE A 33 -10.85 7.09 3.86
CA PHE A 33 -9.70 6.52 3.21
C PHE A 33 -8.45 6.58 4.10
N THR A 34 -7.53 5.66 3.83
CA THR A 34 -6.22 5.59 4.47
C THR A 34 -5.14 5.18 3.49
N ARG A 35 -3.93 5.58 3.76
CA ARG A 35 -2.73 5.24 2.97
C ARG A 35 -1.56 4.95 3.89
N GLU A 36 -0.51 4.36 3.33
CA GLU A 36 0.75 4.15 4.03
C GLU A 36 1.34 5.47 4.54
N PHE A 37 2.12 5.38 5.62
CA PHE A 37 2.85 6.49 6.24
C PHE A 37 1.99 7.53 7.00
N GLU A 38 0.73 7.27 7.25
CA GLU A 38 -0.13 8.18 8.05
C GLU A 38 -0.07 7.91 9.55
N THR A 39 0.26 6.70 9.97
CA THR A 39 0.43 6.37 11.39
C THR A 39 1.81 6.81 11.91
N ASN A 40 2.01 6.73 13.24
CA ASN A 40 3.32 6.99 13.84
C ASN A 40 4.37 5.99 13.32
N ILE A 41 4.00 4.70 13.24
CA ILE A 41 4.87 3.65 12.66
C ILE A 41 5.15 3.95 11.19
N GLY A 42 4.13 4.34 10.44
CA GLY A 42 4.29 4.71 9.02
C GLY A 42 5.28 5.87 8.82
N ARG A 43 5.24 6.88 9.68
CA ARG A 43 6.22 7.98 9.65
C ARG A 43 7.63 7.51 9.97
N GLU A 44 7.78 6.62 10.97
CA GLU A 44 9.07 6.04 11.32
C GLU A 44 9.65 5.19 10.18
N ILE A 45 8.83 4.37 9.53
CA ILE A 45 9.24 3.63 8.31
C ILE A 45 9.83 4.58 7.28
N LYS A 46 9.19 5.73 7.07
CA LYS A 46 9.64 6.74 6.12
C LYS A 46 11.03 7.27 6.46
N GLU A 47 11.28 7.61 7.71
CA GLU A 47 12.58 8.13 8.16
C GLU A 47 13.67 7.05 8.12
N MET A 48 13.38 5.83 8.57
CA MET A 48 14.31 4.69 8.49
C MET A 48 14.63 4.31 7.03
N SER A 49 13.66 4.45 6.13
CA SER A 49 13.87 4.22 4.70
C SER A 49 14.85 5.23 4.10
N LYS A 50 14.70 6.52 4.44
CA LYS A 50 15.63 7.58 4.03
C LYS A 50 17.05 7.35 4.58
N ALA A 51 17.15 6.84 5.80
CA ALA A 51 18.41 6.51 6.43
C ALA A 51 19.08 5.23 5.87
N GLY A 52 18.38 4.47 5.01
CA GLY A 52 18.91 3.24 4.42
C GLY A 52 19.07 2.07 5.39
N VAL A 53 18.38 2.10 6.55
CA VAL A 53 18.52 1.10 7.61
C VAL A 53 17.45 0.00 7.56
N LEU A 54 16.58 0.00 6.55
CA LEU A 54 15.50 -0.97 6.39
C LEU A 54 15.92 -2.13 5.48
N ASP A 55 16.12 -3.30 6.05
CA ASP A 55 16.16 -4.55 5.30
C ASP A 55 14.74 -5.08 5.00
N PRO A 56 14.58 -6.05 4.05
CA PRO A 56 13.27 -6.56 3.67
C PRO A 56 12.48 -7.25 4.78
N VAL A 57 13.17 -7.88 5.76
CA VAL A 57 12.52 -8.54 6.89
C VAL A 57 11.92 -7.51 7.83
N LEU A 58 12.74 -6.52 8.24
CA LEU A 58 12.28 -5.41 9.10
C LEU A 58 11.14 -4.63 8.43
N LYS A 59 11.24 -4.33 7.13
CA LYS A 59 10.14 -3.73 6.36
C LYS A 59 8.85 -4.54 6.49
N THR A 60 8.92 -5.86 6.39
CA THR A 60 7.72 -6.71 6.47
C THR A 60 7.00 -6.54 7.81
N TYR A 61 7.73 -6.56 8.92
CA TYR A 61 7.14 -6.37 10.24
C TYR A 61 6.57 -4.96 10.44
N LEU A 62 7.32 -3.94 10.06
CA LEU A 62 6.91 -2.55 10.25
C LEU A 62 5.67 -2.20 9.41
N PHE A 63 5.63 -2.61 8.13
CA PHE A 63 4.46 -2.39 7.29
C PHE A 63 3.24 -3.20 7.75
N ALA A 64 3.44 -4.39 8.34
CA ALA A 64 2.35 -5.14 8.96
C ALA A 64 1.82 -4.42 10.20
N ALA A 65 2.69 -3.86 11.04
CA ALA A 65 2.30 -3.07 12.21
C ALA A 65 1.55 -1.78 11.82
N ASP A 66 2.05 -1.02 10.83
CA ASP A 66 1.36 0.16 10.29
C ASP A 66 -0.04 -0.21 9.78
N ARG A 67 -0.14 -1.29 9.01
CA ARG A 67 -1.42 -1.80 8.50
C ARG A 67 -2.36 -2.21 9.62
N TYR A 68 -1.85 -2.87 10.65
CA TYR A 68 -2.65 -3.27 11.80
C TYR A 68 -3.30 -2.05 12.47
N ILE A 69 -2.54 -0.99 12.71
CA ILE A 69 -3.08 0.25 13.29
C ILE A 69 -4.16 0.84 12.38
N ARG A 70 -3.89 0.94 11.07
CA ARG A 70 -4.85 1.47 10.10
C ARG A 70 -6.14 0.65 10.04
N THR A 71 -6.04 -0.68 10.08
CA THR A 71 -7.23 -1.54 10.08
C THR A 71 -8.03 -1.42 11.37
N LYS A 72 -7.35 -1.27 12.52
CA LYS A 72 -8.02 -1.09 13.81
C LYS A 72 -8.81 0.21 13.93
N ILE A 73 -8.36 1.29 13.30
CA ILE A 73 -9.09 2.56 13.26
C ILE A 73 -10.48 2.38 12.64
N TYR A 74 -10.63 1.48 11.67
CA TYR A 74 -11.86 1.29 10.90
C TYR A 74 -12.58 -0.03 11.20
N GLU A 75 -12.16 -0.79 12.23
CA GLU A 75 -12.66 -2.15 12.48
C GLU A 75 -14.19 -2.19 12.64
N GLU A 76 -14.77 -1.22 13.32
CA GLU A 76 -16.22 -1.12 13.55
C GLU A 76 -16.98 -0.53 12.34
N ASP A 77 -16.28 0.14 11.44
CA ASP A 77 -16.86 0.89 10.33
C ASP A 77 -17.11 0.05 9.06
N TYR A 78 -16.50 -1.14 8.94
CA TYR A 78 -16.61 -1.94 7.70
C TYR A 78 -18.04 -2.33 7.30
N ASN A 79 -18.98 -2.34 8.24
CA ASN A 79 -20.37 -2.65 7.96
C ASN A 79 -21.22 -1.41 7.64
N SER A 80 -20.78 -0.22 8.01
CA SER A 80 -21.52 1.04 7.90
C SER A 80 -20.95 2.01 6.87
N LYS A 81 -19.65 1.87 6.52
CA LYS A 81 -18.94 2.77 5.62
C LYS A 81 -18.21 2.01 4.51
N ILE A 82 -17.81 2.74 3.48
CA ILE A 82 -16.81 2.32 2.51
C ILE A 82 -15.44 2.81 2.99
N ILE A 83 -14.50 1.90 3.19
CA ILE A 83 -13.13 2.23 3.58
C ILE A 83 -12.21 1.94 2.41
N LEU A 84 -11.55 2.99 1.90
CA LEU A 84 -10.66 2.93 0.75
C LEU A 84 -9.21 2.87 1.23
N PHE A 85 -8.49 1.81 0.91
CA PHE A 85 -7.08 1.65 1.23
C PHE A 85 -6.21 1.93 -0.02
N ALA A 86 -5.39 2.96 0.03
CA ALA A 86 -4.29 3.11 -0.92
C ALA A 86 -3.12 2.26 -0.41
N ARG A 87 -2.97 1.09 -0.96
CA ARG A 87 -2.15 -0.06 -0.55
C ARG A 87 -2.69 -0.82 0.68
N TYR A 88 -2.72 -2.13 0.51
CA TYR A 88 -3.04 -3.09 1.56
C TYR A 88 -1.98 -4.21 1.60
N TYR A 89 -2.31 -5.41 2.07
CA TYR A 89 -1.29 -6.45 2.23
C TYR A 89 -0.86 -7.10 0.90
N GLN A 90 -1.63 -6.97 -0.17
CA GLN A 90 -1.26 -7.46 -1.50
C GLN A 90 0.02 -6.77 -2.01
N SER A 91 0.15 -5.46 -1.80
CA SER A 91 1.41 -4.77 -2.07
C SER A 91 2.58 -5.36 -1.28
N ALA A 92 2.39 -5.67 0.01
CA ALA A 92 3.45 -6.28 0.81
C ALA A 92 3.92 -7.63 0.21
N LEU A 93 2.99 -8.45 -0.29
CA LEU A 93 3.33 -9.70 -0.97
C LEU A 93 4.19 -9.44 -2.21
N ALA A 94 3.74 -8.56 -3.10
CA ALA A 94 4.43 -8.28 -4.36
C ALA A 94 5.86 -7.74 -4.14
N TYR A 95 6.00 -6.72 -3.28
CA TYR A 95 7.28 -6.09 -2.99
C TYR A 95 8.25 -7.03 -2.28
N ARG A 96 7.79 -7.78 -1.26
CA ARG A 96 8.66 -8.71 -0.53
C ARG A 96 9.11 -9.89 -1.39
N MET A 97 8.23 -10.41 -2.25
CA MET A 97 8.60 -11.44 -3.22
C MET A 97 9.61 -10.93 -4.26
N ALA A 98 9.53 -9.67 -4.66
CA ALA A 98 10.54 -9.06 -5.53
C ALA A 98 11.91 -8.92 -4.84
N GLU A 99 11.93 -8.82 -3.50
CA GLU A 99 13.13 -8.83 -2.65
C GLU A 99 13.56 -10.24 -2.21
N ASN A 100 13.02 -11.31 -2.83
CA ASN A 100 13.31 -12.72 -2.56
C ASN A 100 12.94 -13.20 -1.14
N ILE A 101 11.99 -12.54 -0.50
CA ILE A 101 11.42 -13.01 0.78
C ILE A 101 10.39 -14.10 0.51
N ASP A 102 10.38 -15.13 1.36
CA ASP A 102 9.46 -16.26 1.22
C ASP A 102 7.99 -15.82 1.25
N LYS A 103 7.24 -16.20 0.23
CA LYS A 103 5.82 -15.84 0.05
C LYS A 103 4.95 -16.33 1.20
N ASN A 104 5.20 -17.54 1.70
CA ASN A 104 4.36 -18.15 2.72
C ASN A 104 4.59 -17.45 4.06
N TRP A 105 5.82 -17.07 4.35
CA TRP A 105 6.13 -16.30 5.54
C TRP A 105 5.42 -14.93 5.51
N VAL A 106 5.48 -14.19 4.39
CA VAL A 106 4.78 -12.90 4.25
C VAL A 106 3.27 -13.08 4.36
N LYS A 107 2.70 -14.13 3.74
CA LYS A 107 1.27 -14.46 3.89
C LYS A 107 0.90 -14.74 5.34
N ASN A 108 1.71 -15.50 6.06
CA ASN A 108 1.45 -15.85 7.46
C ASN A 108 1.42 -14.61 8.37
N ILE A 109 2.33 -13.65 8.17
CA ILE A 109 2.32 -12.38 8.91
C ILE A 109 1.03 -11.60 8.61
N ASN A 110 0.54 -11.65 7.38
CA ASN A 110 -0.63 -10.88 6.96
C ASN A 110 -1.97 -11.61 7.12
N ARG A 111 -1.99 -12.87 7.58
CA ARG A 111 -3.22 -13.70 7.69
C ARG A 111 -4.28 -13.16 8.64
N ILE A 112 -3.90 -12.26 9.56
CA ILE A 112 -4.80 -11.64 10.52
C ILE A 112 -5.67 -10.54 9.91
N PHE A 113 -5.29 -10.04 8.73
CA PHE A 113 -6.02 -8.95 8.09
C PHE A 113 -7.23 -9.50 7.33
N ARG A 114 -8.34 -8.76 7.44
CA ARG A 114 -9.54 -9.02 6.66
C ARG A 114 -9.21 -8.99 5.16
N GLU A 115 -9.79 -9.92 4.39
CA GLU A 115 -9.76 -9.83 2.93
C GLU A 115 -10.52 -8.59 2.46
N PRO A 116 -9.98 -7.83 1.49
CA PRO A 116 -10.73 -6.77 0.85
C PRO A 116 -11.96 -7.32 0.13
N ASP A 117 -13.08 -6.59 0.20
CA ASP A 117 -14.28 -6.92 -0.56
C ASP A 117 -14.07 -6.70 -2.08
N MET A 118 -13.18 -5.74 -2.42
CA MET A 118 -12.75 -5.47 -3.80
C MET A 118 -11.29 -5.02 -3.84
N ILE A 119 -10.58 -5.42 -4.89
CA ILE A 119 -9.21 -5.02 -5.17
C ILE A 119 -9.15 -4.38 -6.55
N PHE A 120 -8.65 -3.15 -6.63
CA PHE A 120 -8.36 -2.48 -7.90
C PHE A 120 -6.86 -2.42 -8.11
N TYR A 121 -6.37 -3.05 -9.16
CA TYR A 121 -4.98 -2.97 -9.55
C TYR A 121 -4.82 -1.88 -10.62
N ILE A 122 -4.04 -0.84 -10.31
CA ILE A 122 -3.74 0.25 -11.23
C ILE A 122 -2.43 -0.08 -11.92
N ASP A 123 -2.53 -0.61 -13.13
CA ASP A 123 -1.37 -1.03 -13.90
C ASP A 123 -0.75 0.13 -14.66
N ILE A 124 0.52 0.37 -14.40
CA ILE A 124 1.39 1.26 -15.17
C ILE A 124 2.74 0.56 -15.44
N THR A 125 3.46 1.02 -16.43
CA THR A 125 4.80 0.50 -16.67
C THR A 125 5.80 1.02 -15.64
N PRO A 126 6.90 0.29 -15.35
CA PRO A 126 7.99 0.77 -14.51
C PRO A 126 8.54 2.13 -14.95
N GLN A 127 8.70 2.34 -16.26
CA GLN A 127 9.15 3.61 -16.82
C GLN A 127 8.23 4.76 -16.46
N GLU A 128 6.91 4.52 -16.53
CA GLU A 128 5.92 5.54 -16.16
C GLU A 128 5.91 5.82 -14.66
N SER A 129 6.09 4.79 -13.83
CA SER A 129 6.26 4.93 -12.38
C SER A 129 7.45 5.84 -12.04
N ILE A 130 8.60 5.56 -12.66
CA ILE A 130 9.84 6.35 -12.50
C ILE A 130 9.63 7.78 -13.02
N ARG A 131 9.04 7.95 -14.20
CA ARG A 131 8.78 9.27 -14.80
C ARG A 131 7.90 10.16 -13.91
N ARG A 132 6.94 9.57 -13.22
CA ARG A 132 6.03 10.30 -12.30
C ARG A 132 6.63 10.56 -10.94
N ASN A 133 7.80 9.99 -10.64
CA ASN A 133 8.47 10.22 -9.37
C ASN A 133 9.07 11.64 -9.34
N THR A 134 8.38 12.56 -8.68
CA THR A 134 8.84 13.95 -8.46
C THR A 134 9.52 14.13 -7.11
N ASP A 135 9.48 13.12 -6.24
CA ASP A 135 10.01 13.19 -4.89
C ASP A 135 11.46 12.67 -4.85
N THR A 136 12.40 13.57 -5.12
CA THR A 136 13.85 13.28 -5.03
C THR A 136 14.34 12.95 -3.61
N LYS A 137 13.49 13.10 -2.60
CA LYS A 137 13.80 12.82 -1.19
C LYS A 137 13.53 11.36 -0.83
N PHE A 138 12.78 10.62 -1.64
CA PHE A 138 12.56 9.18 -1.53
C PHE A 138 13.42 8.42 -2.54
N ASN A 139 14.73 8.64 -2.49
CA ASN A 139 15.69 7.84 -3.24
C ASN A 139 15.91 6.45 -2.62
N ILE A 140 14.87 5.65 -2.51
CA ILE A 140 15.05 4.25 -2.83
C ILE A 140 15.09 4.28 -4.36
N ILE A 141 16.27 4.07 -4.92
CA ILE A 141 16.42 3.91 -6.37
C ILE A 141 15.74 2.59 -6.72
N GLU A 142 14.42 2.66 -6.89
CA GLU A 142 13.67 1.56 -7.46
C GLU A 142 14.08 1.49 -8.92
N THR A 143 14.94 0.55 -9.24
CA THR A 143 15.34 0.32 -10.62
C THR A 143 14.15 -0.18 -11.44
N GLU A 144 14.16 0.09 -12.74
CA GLU A 144 13.13 -0.43 -13.64
C GLU A 144 12.99 -1.95 -13.52
N GLU A 145 14.12 -2.68 -13.40
CA GLU A 145 14.14 -4.13 -13.22
C GLU A 145 13.44 -4.56 -11.93
N TYR A 146 13.66 -3.86 -10.82
CA TYR A 146 12.98 -4.13 -9.56
C TYR A 146 11.48 -3.90 -9.67
N LEU A 147 11.06 -2.76 -10.22
CA LEU A 147 9.65 -2.45 -10.43
C LEU A 147 8.96 -3.44 -11.38
N GLN A 148 9.68 -3.94 -12.39
CA GLN A 148 9.15 -4.99 -13.26
C GLN A 148 8.94 -6.30 -12.50
N LYS A 149 9.85 -6.67 -11.58
CA LYS A 149 9.65 -7.82 -10.69
C LYS A 149 8.43 -7.65 -9.80
N VAL A 150 8.25 -6.46 -9.21
CA VAL A 150 7.06 -6.15 -8.39
C VAL A 150 5.78 -6.27 -9.21
N ARG A 151 5.75 -5.63 -10.39
CA ARG A 151 4.58 -5.66 -11.30
C ARG A 151 4.18 -7.09 -11.66
N ASN A 152 5.14 -7.94 -12.00
CA ASN A 152 4.92 -9.35 -12.35
C ASN A 152 4.40 -10.20 -11.16
N ARG A 153 4.52 -9.71 -9.93
CA ARG A 153 4.08 -10.39 -8.70
C ARG A 153 2.77 -9.84 -8.16
N SER A 154 2.27 -8.76 -8.76
CA SER A 154 1.05 -8.05 -8.32
C SER A 154 -0.22 -8.54 -9.03
N GLY A 155 -0.08 -9.32 -10.10
CA GLY A 155 -1.18 -9.90 -10.89
C GLY A 155 -1.57 -11.32 -10.48
#